data_dfe1156ec364acf4e2219622d00f561e
#
_entry.id   dfe1156ec364acf4e2219622d00f561e
#
_cell.length_a   1.000
_cell.length_b   1.000
_cell.length_c   1.000
_cell.angle_alpha   90.00
_cell.angle_beta   90.00
_cell.angle_gamma   90.00
#
_symmetry.space_group_name_H-M   'P 1'
#
loop_
_entity.id
_entity.type
_entity.pdbx_description
1 polymer ?
#
loop_
_entity_poly.entity_id
_entity_poly.type
_entity_poly.pdbx_seq_one_letter_code
_entity_poly.pdbx_strand_id
1 'polypeptide(L)'
;MSKCGTCGVETKGNRKFCKACGAGLTQNGASFNDKKARVLGKEKKWLKPAMIAAVVLVAAGGLWLARGAYMSENMGGQPQFPPLRDASSRLTHAAAVKSEGGEVRVPLADVDDGNAHFFAYVSGGKTLTFFVMKAMDGSIRTAFDACVACNHAKLGYRQEGQLVVCNNCGMGFKPVDVGKATGGCTPIPVNKSMDGKMLVLKAKDLDDGAKYF
;
A
#
# COMPACT_ATOMS: atom_id res chain seq x y z
N MET A 1 71.13 28.73 -28.47
CA MET A 1 70.40 27.94 -29.47
C MET A 1 69.40 27.05 -28.74
N SER A 2 68.18 27.13 -29.03
CA SER A 2 67.13 26.29 -28.41
C SER A 2 66.60 25.26 -29.39
N LYS A 3 66.40 24.03 -28.94
CA LYS A 3 65.82 22.94 -29.75
C LYS A 3 64.27 22.97 -29.67
N CYS A 4 63.59 22.80 -30.79
CA CYS A 4 62.14 22.66 -30.77
C CYS A 4 61.73 21.35 -30.12
N GLY A 5 60.90 21.39 -29.08
CA GLY A 5 60.46 20.19 -28.34
C GLY A 5 59.56 19.24 -29.15
N THR A 6 59.03 19.68 -30.28
CA THR A 6 58.12 18.88 -31.15
C THR A 6 58.82 18.20 -32.30
N CYS A 7 59.83 18.85 -32.97
CA CYS A 7 60.50 18.28 -34.16
C CYS A 7 62.03 18.19 -34.02
N GLY A 8 62.61 18.60 -32.90
CA GLY A 8 64.05 18.48 -32.59
C GLY A 8 64.93 19.46 -33.36
N VAL A 9 64.46 20.29 -34.25
CA VAL A 9 65.26 21.22 -35.09
C VAL A 9 65.75 22.39 -34.25
N GLU A 10 67.04 22.76 -34.41
CA GLU A 10 67.60 23.89 -33.69
C GLU A 10 67.16 25.24 -34.31
N THR A 11 66.73 26.12 -33.46
CA THR A 11 66.26 27.46 -33.85
C THR A 11 67.19 28.52 -33.29
N LYS A 12 67.66 29.40 -34.17
CA LYS A 12 68.46 30.57 -33.77
C LYS A 12 67.55 31.78 -33.63
N GLY A 13 67.67 32.47 -32.47
CA GLY A 13 66.94 33.72 -32.21
C GLY A 13 65.66 33.53 -31.42
N ASN A 14 65.08 34.69 -30.96
CA ASN A 14 63.92 34.75 -30.08
C ASN A 14 62.63 34.68 -30.91
N ARG A 15 62.28 33.49 -31.42
CA ARG A 15 61.11 33.27 -32.31
C ARG A 15 59.96 32.65 -31.53
N LYS A 16 58.75 33.08 -31.83
CA LYS A 16 57.54 32.58 -31.20
C LYS A 16 57.07 31.24 -31.75
N PHE A 17 57.53 30.87 -32.99
CA PHE A 17 57.11 29.64 -33.66
C PHE A 17 58.30 28.97 -34.38
N CYS A 18 58.30 27.63 -34.41
CA CYS A 18 59.30 26.85 -35.13
C CYS A 18 59.05 26.94 -36.63
N LYS A 19 60.10 27.26 -37.45
CA LYS A 19 59.98 27.35 -38.90
C LYS A 19 59.75 26.03 -39.62
N ALA A 20 60.14 24.91 -38.97
CA ALA A 20 60.05 23.59 -39.58
C ALA A 20 58.68 22.91 -39.39
N CYS A 21 58.06 23.09 -38.22
CA CYS A 21 56.79 22.39 -37.86
C CYS A 21 55.68 23.33 -37.37
N GLY A 22 55.89 24.65 -37.34
CA GLY A 22 54.87 25.61 -36.88
C GLY A 22 54.58 25.60 -35.40
N ALA A 23 55.21 24.73 -34.59
CA ALA A 23 54.96 24.65 -33.17
C ALA A 23 55.41 25.91 -32.42
N GLY A 24 54.63 26.37 -31.45
CA GLY A 24 54.97 27.53 -30.60
C GLY A 24 56.18 27.24 -29.72
N LEU A 25 57.20 28.13 -29.76
CA LEU A 25 58.39 28.07 -28.93
C LEU A 25 58.21 29.04 -27.78
N THR A 26 58.12 28.52 -26.55
CA THR A 26 58.14 29.33 -25.31
C THR A 26 59.57 29.42 -24.81
N GLN A 27 59.98 30.58 -24.32
CA GLN A 27 61.35 30.84 -23.82
C GLN A 27 61.75 29.98 -22.61
N ASN A 28 60.80 29.22 -22.05
CA ASN A 28 61.05 28.40 -20.85
C ASN A 28 60.66 26.92 -21.03
N GLY A 29 60.68 26.37 -22.27
CA GLY A 29 60.48 24.92 -22.52
C GLY A 29 59.13 24.34 -22.14
N ALA A 30 58.14 25.15 -21.72
CA ALA A 30 56.80 24.68 -21.39
C ALA A 30 55.93 24.71 -22.63
N SER A 31 55.32 23.60 -22.97
CA SER A 31 54.37 23.44 -24.08
C SER A 31 53.15 24.33 -23.84
N PHE A 32 52.60 24.92 -24.91
CA PHE A 32 51.40 25.77 -24.89
C PHE A 32 50.18 25.05 -24.30
N ASN A 33 50.21 23.75 -24.23
CA ASN A 33 49.16 22.92 -23.62
C ASN A 33 49.13 23.00 -22.07
N ASP A 34 50.27 23.33 -21.41
CA ASP A 34 50.33 23.44 -19.95
C ASP A 34 49.56 24.66 -19.41
N LYS A 35 49.44 25.73 -20.19
CA LYS A 35 48.69 26.92 -19.74
C LYS A 35 47.17 26.67 -19.75
N LYS A 36 46.68 25.88 -20.73
CA LYS A 36 45.26 25.53 -20.79
C LYS A 36 44.84 24.58 -19.66
N ALA A 37 45.76 23.66 -19.27
CA ALA A 37 45.57 22.76 -18.15
C ALA A 37 45.53 23.49 -16.79
N ARG A 38 46.31 24.59 -16.64
CA ARG A 38 46.30 25.38 -15.40
C ARG A 38 45.06 26.26 -15.22
N VAL A 39 44.41 26.68 -16.27
CA VAL A 39 43.17 27.50 -16.18
C VAL A 39 41.94 26.64 -15.92
N LEU A 40 41.94 25.37 -16.39
CA LEU A 40 40.84 24.43 -16.17
C LEU A 40 41.02 23.57 -14.90
N GLY A 41 42.13 23.67 -14.19
CA GLY A 41 42.62 22.68 -13.20
C GLY A 41 42.47 23.05 -11.74
N LYS A 42 41.58 23.95 -11.34
CA LYS A 42 41.15 24.02 -9.93
C LYS A 42 39.65 23.83 -9.80
N GLU A 43 39.15 22.72 -10.31
CA GLU A 43 37.92 22.20 -9.79
C GLU A 43 38.14 21.86 -8.30
N LYS A 44 37.46 22.56 -7.44
CA LYS A 44 37.48 22.30 -6.00
C LYS A 44 36.92 20.88 -5.78
N LYS A 45 37.81 19.89 -5.70
CA LYS A 45 37.48 18.47 -5.52
C LYS A 45 36.62 18.19 -4.30
N TRP A 46 36.49 19.14 -3.37
CA TRP A 46 35.66 19.01 -2.17
C TRP A 46 34.19 19.41 -2.39
N LEU A 47 33.87 20.19 -3.45
CA LEU A 47 32.48 20.56 -3.77
C LEU A 47 31.67 19.41 -4.35
N LYS A 48 32.32 18.46 -5.04
CA LYS A 48 31.64 17.29 -5.61
C LYS A 48 30.99 16.38 -4.54
N PRO A 49 31.69 15.98 -3.47
CA PRO A 49 31.05 15.18 -2.42
C PRO A 49 29.98 15.97 -1.65
N ALA A 50 30.15 17.27 -1.44
CA ALA A 50 29.15 18.10 -0.79
C ALA A 50 27.87 18.26 -1.63
N MET A 51 28.00 18.44 -2.95
CA MET A 51 26.86 18.49 -3.87
C MET A 51 26.15 17.13 -3.96
N ILE A 52 26.88 16.03 -4.01
CA ILE A 52 26.31 14.68 -4.01
C ILE A 52 25.56 14.45 -2.68
N ALA A 53 26.15 14.81 -1.55
CA ALA A 53 25.51 14.71 -0.25
C ALA A 53 24.22 15.56 -0.17
N ALA A 54 24.24 16.80 -0.70
CA ALA A 54 23.07 17.63 -0.75
C ALA A 54 21.95 17.05 -1.62
N VAL A 55 22.29 16.51 -2.80
CA VAL A 55 21.32 15.85 -3.69
C VAL A 55 20.74 14.59 -3.02
N VAL A 56 21.58 13.80 -2.35
CA VAL A 56 21.12 12.60 -1.61
C VAL A 56 20.19 12.98 -0.46
N LEU A 57 20.52 14.05 0.29
CA LEU A 57 19.66 14.53 1.37
C LEU A 57 18.31 15.07 0.87
N VAL A 58 18.31 15.81 -0.24
CA VAL A 58 17.08 16.30 -0.87
C VAL A 58 16.25 15.14 -1.41
N ALA A 59 16.89 14.17 -2.06
CA ALA A 59 16.20 12.98 -2.57
C ALA A 59 15.65 12.11 -1.41
N ALA A 60 16.44 11.90 -0.36
CA ALA A 60 16.00 11.15 0.81
C ALA A 60 14.89 11.88 1.58
N GLY A 61 15.01 13.20 1.75
CA GLY A 61 13.97 14.04 2.35
C GLY A 61 12.69 14.08 1.53
N GLY A 62 12.81 14.23 0.20
CA GLY A 62 11.68 14.14 -0.73
C GLY A 62 11.00 12.79 -0.71
N LEU A 63 11.77 11.69 -0.68
CA LEU A 63 11.24 10.33 -0.57
C LEU A 63 10.56 10.10 0.79
N TRP A 64 11.12 10.66 1.86
CA TRP A 64 10.53 10.57 3.20
C TRP A 64 9.22 11.35 3.32
N LEU A 65 9.18 12.58 2.75
CA LEU A 65 7.97 13.40 2.68
C LEU A 65 6.91 12.75 1.77
N ALA A 66 7.31 12.24 0.60
CA ALA A 66 6.41 11.53 -0.30
C ALA A 66 5.86 10.25 0.34
N ARG A 67 6.70 9.50 1.08
CA ARG A 67 6.27 8.33 1.85
C ARG A 67 5.34 8.72 3.01
N GLY A 68 5.61 9.85 3.68
CA GLY A 68 4.73 10.41 4.72
C GLY A 68 3.38 10.82 4.16
N ALA A 69 3.34 11.52 3.04
CA ALA A 69 2.11 11.89 2.34
C ALA A 69 1.35 10.65 1.84
N TYR A 70 2.04 9.70 1.19
CA TYR A 70 1.43 8.44 0.74
C TYR A 70 0.85 7.62 1.91
N MET A 71 1.58 7.54 3.03
CA MET A 71 1.09 6.87 4.24
C MET A 71 -0.09 7.63 4.86
N SER A 72 -0.07 8.96 4.86
CA SER A 72 -1.16 9.78 5.35
C SER A 72 -2.45 9.61 4.53
N GLU A 73 -2.35 9.56 3.21
CA GLU A 73 -3.50 9.33 2.33
C GLU A 73 -4.01 7.88 2.38
N ASN A 74 -3.11 6.90 2.53
CA ASN A 74 -3.48 5.47 2.59
C ASN A 74 -3.76 4.96 4.01
N MET A 75 -3.31 5.66 5.04
CA MET A 75 -3.77 5.52 6.43
C MET A 75 -4.85 6.56 6.76
N GLY A 76 -5.43 7.19 5.77
CA GLY A 76 -6.61 8.03 5.91
C GLY A 76 -7.63 7.25 6.73
N GLY A 77 -7.96 7.77 7.92
CA GLY A 77 -8.75 7.06 8.91
C GLY A 77 -9.96 6.43 8.25
N GLN A 78 -10.20 5.16 8.53
CA GLN A 78 -11.40 4.50 8.03
C GLN A 78 -12.60 5.38 8.39
N PRO A 79 -13.55 5.58 7.46
CA PRO A 79 -14.68 6.45 7.72
C PRO A 79 -15.37 6.01 9.01
N GLN A 80 -15.51 6.95 9.93
CA GLN A 80 -16.18 6.71 11.21
C GLN A 80 -17.62 7.24 11.11
N PHE A 81 -18.56 6.38 11.40
CA PHE A 81 -19.98 6.68 11.45
C PHE A 81 -20.44 6.78 12.91
N PRO A 82 -21.57 7.45 13.18
CA PRO A 82 -22.15 7.44 14.51
C PRO A 82 -22.40 6.01 14.98
N PRO A 83 -21.99 5.64 16.20
CA PRO A 83 -22.30 4.32 16.75
C PRO A 83 -23.81 4.17 16.97
N LEU A 84 -24.33 2.99 16.62
CA LEU A 84 -25.70 2.63 16.95
C LEU A 84 -25.68 1.81 18.26
N ARG A 85 -26.43 2.25 19.24
CA ARG A 85 -26.44 1.62 20.58
C ARG A 85 -27.60 0.65 20.79
N ASP A 86 -28.44 0.45 19.77
CA ASP A 86 -29.58 -0.46 19.85
C ASP A 86 -29.23 -1.81 19.21
N ALA A 87 -29.11 -2.83 20.07
CA ALA A 87 -28.85 -4.21 19.66
C ALA A 87 -30.11 -4.92 19.12
N SER A 88 -31.31 -4.36 19.33
CA SER A 88 -32.57 -5.02 18.93
C SER A 88 -32.72 -5.14 17.42
N SER A 89 -32.11 -4.24 16.64
CA SER A 89 -32.16 -4.27 15.20
C SER A 89 -31.35 -5.42 14.57
N ARG A 90 -30.41 -6.02 15.30
CA ARG A 90 -29.47 -7.03 14.78
C ARG A 90 -30.20 -8.31 14.30
N LEU A 91 -31.14 -8.80 15.09
CA LEU A 91 -31.85 -10.05 14.76
C LEU A 91 -33.08 -9.82 13.89
N THR A 92 -33.64 -8.62 13.87
CA THR A 92 -34.87 -8.32 13.12
C THR A 92 -34.67 -8.32 11.60
N HIS A 93 -33.42 -8.15 11.14
CA HIS A 93 -33.08 -8.12 9.71
C HIS A 93 -32.35 -9.38 9.23
N ALA A 94 -32.08 -10.35 10.11
CA ALA A 94 -31.37 -11.56 9.76
C ALA A 94 -32.33 -12.69 9.35
N ALA A 95 -32.17 -13.23 8.16
CA ALA A 95 -32.93 -14.38 7.69
C ALA A 95 -32.47 -15.66 8.45
N ALA A 96 -33.43 -16.41 9.01
CA ALA A 96 -33.10 -17.65 9.70
C ALA A 96 -32.64 -18.72 8.71
N VAL A 97 -31.50 -19.35 8.99
CA VAL A 97 -30.97 -20.48 8.21
C VAL A 97 -30.75 -21.69 9.09
N LYS A 98 -30.79 -22.86 8.48
CA LYS A 98 -30.53 -24.16 9.14
C LYS A 98 -29.43 -24.87 8.38
N SER A 99 -28.69 -25.71 9.10
CA SER A 99 -27.76 -26.63 8.44
C SER A 99 -28.49 -27.91 8.01
N GLU A 100 -28.21 -28.34 6.82
CA GLU A 100 -28.65 -29.63 6.27
C GLU A 100 -27.39 -30.43 5.88
N GLY A 101 -27.28 -31.65 6.36
CA GLY A 101 -26.09 -32.46 6.11
C GLY A 101 -24.76 -31.84 6.62
N GLY A 102 -24.83 -30.95 7.66
CA GLY A 102 -23.66 -30.26 8.19
C GLY A 102 -23.24 -29.02 7.40
N GLU A 103 -24.06 -28.54 6.48
CA GLU A 103 -23.81 -27.36 5.65
C GLU A 103 -24.99 -26.38 5.70
N VAL A 104 -24.68 -25.09 5.68
CA VAL A 104 -25.63 -24.03 5.39
C VAL A 104 -25.44 -23.61 3.94
N ARG A 105 -26.49 -23.66 3.16
CA ARG A 105 -26.46 -23.34 1.72
C ARG A 105 -27.30 -22.10 1.43
N VAL A 106 -26.69 -21.13 0.77
CA VAL A 106 -27.32 -19.87 0.39
C VAL A 106 -27.26 -19.73 -1.13
N PRO A 107 -28.38 -19.50 -1.82
CA PRO A 107 -28.38 -19.24 -3.25
C PRO A 107 -27.58 -17.95 -3.56
N LEU A 108 -26.68 -17.99 -4.53
CA LEU A 108 -25.90 -16.81 -4.93
C LEU A 108 -26.80 -15.70 -5.48
N ALA A 109 -27.94 -16.07 -6.09
CA ALA A 109 -28.91 -15.10 -6.59
C ALA A 109 -29.53 -14.22 -5.49
N ASP A 110 -29.57 -14.71 -4.25
CA ASP A 110 -30.14 -13.99 -3.12
C ASP A 110 -29.16 -12.96 -2.52
N VAL A 111 -27.88 -12.98 -2.94
CA VAL A 111 -26.81 -12.16 -2.38
C VAL A 111 -25.95 -11.46 -3.46
N ASP A 112 -26.48 -11.35 -4.68
CA ASP A 112 -25.77 -10.86 -5.88
C ASP A 112 -25.98 -9.35 -6.14
N ASP A 113 -26.67 -8.66 -5.26
CA ASP A 113 -27.09 -7.26 -5.42
C ASP A 113 -26.10 -6.22 -4.85
N GLY A 114 -24.99 -6.69 -4.26
CA GLY A 114 -23.96 -5.83 -3.62
C GLY A 114 -24.34 -5.36 -2.21
N ASN A 115 -25.51 -5.77 -1.70
CA ASN A 115 -25.90 -5.50 -0.33
C ASN A 115 -25.40 -6.57 0.64
N ALA A 116 -25.31 -6.20 1.92
CA ALA A 116 -25.01 -7.14 2.98
C ALA A 116 -26.28 -7.85 3.42
N HIS A 117 -26.37 -9.14 3.16
CA HIS A 117 -27.47 -10.02 3.56
C HIS A 117 -27.12 -10.71 4.86
N PHE A 118 -27.89 -10.45 5.91
CA PHE A 118 -27.64 -11.00 7.25
C PHE A 118 -28.46 -12.28 7.46
N PHE A 119 -27.81 -13.27 8.06
CA PHE A 119 -28.37 -14.58 8.35
C PHE A 119 -28.20 -14.93 9.83
N ALA A 120 -29.20 -15.57 10.41
CA ALA A 120 -29.21 -16.07 11.77
C ALA A 120 -29.15 -17.62 11.77
N TYR A 121 -28.17 -18.17 12.45
CA TYR A 121 -27.94 -19.60 12.59
C TYR A 121 -27.92 -19.97 14.07
N VAL A 122 -28.56 -21.07 14.45
CA VAL A 122 -28.59 -21.54 15.84
C VAL A 122 -27.56 -22.64 16.06
N SER A 123 -26.63 -22.41 16.96
CA SER A 123 -25.57 -23.34 17.37
C SER A 123 -25.62 -23.56 18.87
N GLY A 124 -25.87 -24.79 19.32
CA GLY A 124 -25.86 -25.12 20.75
C GLY A 124 -26.79 -24.25 21.62
N GLY A 125 -27.92 -23.82 21.09
CA GLY A 125 -28.88 -22.95 21.76
C GLY A 125 -28.53 -21.46 21.72
N LYS A 126 -27.39 -21.05 21.09
CA LYS A 126 -27.04 -19.66 20.84
C LYS A 126 -27.41 -19.27 19.41
N THR A 127 -27.96 -18.10 19.22
CA THR A 127 -28.16 -17.52 17.90
C THR A 127 -26.93 -16.70 17.54
N LEU A 128 -26.23 -17.11 16.51
CA LEU A 128 -25.16 -16.35 15.91
C LEU A 128 -25.60 -15.76 14.56
N THR A 129 -25.08 -14.61 14.22
CA THR A 129 -25.37 -13.92 12.97
C THR A 129 -24.10 -13.81 12.12
N PHE A 130 -24.27 -13.99 10.83
CA PHE A 130 -23.24 -13.76 9.82
C PHE A 130 -23.85 -13.01 8.64
N PHE A 131 -23.03 -12.44 7.82
CA PHE A 131 -23.50 -11.79 6.60
C PHE A 131 -22.69 -12.25 5.38
N VAL A 132 -23.39 -12.16 4.25
CA VAL A 132 -22.85 -12.44 2.92
C VAL A 132 -23.09 -11.23 2.06
N MET A 133 -22.11 -10.87 1.24
CA MET A 133 -22.25 -9.78 0.27
C MET A 133 -21.38 -10.03 -0.96
N LYS A 134 -21.78 -9.48 -2.10
CA LYS A 134 -20.95 -9.41 -3.30
C LYS A 134 -20.17 -8.10 -3.28
N ALA A 135 -18.85 -8.19 -3.31
CA ALA A 135 -17.99 -7.01 -3.41
C ALA A 135 -17.92 -6.51 -4.85
N MET A 136 -17.45 -5.26 -5.03
CA MET A 136 -17.34 -4.62 -6.35
C MET A 136 -16.38 -5.35 -7.31
N ASP A 137 -15.44 -6.14 -6.78
CA ASP A 137 -14.55 -7.02 -7.54
C ASP A 137 -15.22 -8.33 -8.00
N GLY A 138 -16.54 -8.47 -7.76
CA GLY A 138 -17.32 -9.65 -8.07
C GLY A 138 -17.18 -10.79 -7.09
N SER A 139 -16.29 -10.69 -6.10
CA SER A 139 -16.07 -11.75 -5.11
C SER A 139 -17.19 -11.76 -4.04
N ILE A 140 -17.64 -12.95 -3.68
CA ILE A 140 -18.53 -13.12 -2.55
C ILE A 140 -17.72 -13.05 -1.25
N ARG A 141 -18.20 -12.26 -0.30
CA ARG A 141 -17.59 -12.07 1.02
C ARG A 141 -18.52 -12.62 2.10
N THR A 142 -17.92 -13.27 3.08
CA THR A 142 -18.63 -13.86 4.22
C THR A 142 -17.92 -13.50 5.51
N ALA A 143 -18.65 -13.04 6.50
CA ALA A 143 -18.09 -12.75 7.80
C ALA A 143 -19.15 -12.93 8.91
N PHE A 144 -18.70 -13.22 10.11
CA PHE A 144 -19.56 -13.11 11.28
C PHE A 144 -19.99 -11.65 11.49
N ASP A 145 -21.19 -11.45 11.94
CA ASP A 145 -21.71 -10.17 12.40
C ASP A 145 -21.14 -9.84 13.80
N ALA A 146 -19.82 -9.95 13.91
CA ALA A 146 -19.06 -9.76 15.13
C ALA A 146 -17.60 -9.44 14.80
N CYS A 147 -16.91 -8.75 15.72
CA CYS A 147 -15.47 -8.48 15.65
C CYS A 147 -14.80 -8.79 17.00
N VAL A 148 -13.48 -8.93 16.98
CA VAL A 148 -12.73 -9.26 18.21
C VAL A 148 -12.81 -8.14 19.25
N ALA A 149 -12.67 -6.88 18.81
CA ALA A 149 -12.59 -5.74 19.73
C ALA A 149 -13.94 -5.34 20.35
N CYS A 150 -15.03 -5.41 19.56
CA CYS A 150 -16.33 -4.88 19.95
C CYS A 150 -17.39 -5.97 20.23
N ASN A 151 -17.03 -7.27 20.18
CA ASN A 151 -17.99 -8.36 20.38
C ASN A 151 -18.66 -8.34 21.78
N HIS A 152 -18.00 -7.78 22.79
CA HIS A 152 -18.56 -7.59 24.13
C HIS A 152 -19.85 -6.76 24.13
N ALA A 153 -19.99 -5.83 23.19
CA ALA A 153 -21.17 -5.00 23.05
C ALA A 153 -22.33 -5.71 22.33
N LYS A 154 -22.07 -6.82 21.63
CA LYS A 154 -23.05 -7.62 20.88
C LYS A 154 -23.90 -6.82 19.87
N LEU A 155 -23.37 -5.72 19.33
CA LEU A 155 -24.09 -4.82 18.42
C LEU A 155 -23.95 -5.18 16.96
N GLY A 156 -22.91 -5.94 16.56
CA GLY A 156 -22.66 -6.38 15.18
C GLY A 156 -22.37 -5.24 14.22
N TYR A 157 -22.80 -5.41 12.97
CA TYR A 157 -22.56 -4.49 11.87
C TYR A 157 -23.85 -4.07 11.20
N ARG A 158 -23.79 -3.01 10.39
CA ARG A 158 -24.81 -2.57 9.45
C ARG A 158 -24.16 -2.17 8.15
N GLN A 159 -24.96 -2.03 7.11
CA GLN A 159 -24.53 -1.41 5.87
C GLN A 159 -24.88 0.09 5.86
N GLU A 160 -23.89 0.92 5.52
CA GLU A 160 -24.07 2.36 5.27
C GLU A 160 -23.52 2.67 3.86
N GLY A 161 -24.42 2.86 2.92
CA GLY A 161 -24.06 2.98 1.51
C GLY A 161 -23.33 1.73 1.04
N GLN A 162 -22.06 1.90 0.62
CA GLN A 162 -21.23 0.78 0.17
C GLN A 162 -20.26 0.25 1.26
N LEU A 163 -20.43 0.63 2.51
CA LEU A 163 -19.56 0.22 3.60
C LEU A 163 -20.27 -0.68 4.60
N VAL A 164 -19.54 -1.62 5.17
CA VAL A 164 -19.97 -2.38 6.34
C VAL A 164 -19.44 -1.67 7.58
N VAL A 165 -20.30 -1.22 8.46
CA VAL A 165 -19.98 -0.35 9.58
C VAL A 165 -20.22 -1.07 10.90
N CYS A 166 -19.22 -1.07 11.78
CA CYS A 166 -19.35 -1.59 13.14
C CYS A 166 -20.28 -0.70 13.96
N ASN A 167 -21.36 -1.28 14.52
CA ASN A 167 -22.37 -0.53 15.26
C ASN A 167 -21.84 0.06 16.58
N ASN A 168 -20.82 -0.56 17.18
CA ASN A 168 -20.24 -0.08 18.43
C ASN A 168 -19.28 1.09 18.27
N CYS A 169 -18.34 1.01 17.31
CA CYS A 169 -17.28 2.02 17.16
C CYS A 169 -17.43 2.90 15.92
N GLY A 170 -18.39 2.62 15.02
CA GLY A 170 -18.63 3.40 13.81
C GLY A 170 -17.60 3.21 12.70
N MET A 171 -16.66 2.28 12.85
CA MET A 171 -15.63 2.02 11.85
C MET A 171 -16.22 1.34 10.62
N GLY A 172 -15.97 1.92 9.44
CA GLY A 172 -16.45 1.44 8.15
C GLY A 172 -15.42 0.63 7.39
N PHE A 173 -15.85 -0.45 6.75
CA PHE A 173 -15.03 -1.37 5.95
C PHE A 173 -15.56 -1.47 4.53
N LYS A 174 -14.65 -1.42 3.55
CA LYS A 174 -15.03 -1.68 2.15
C LYS A 174 -15.39 -3.15 1.99
N PRO A 175 -16.39 -3.50 1.15
CA PRO A 175 -16.75 -4.89 0.89
C PRO A 175 -15.59 -5.78 0.51
N VAL A 176 -14.66 -5.25 -0.31
CA VAL A 176 -13.49 -5.99 -0.77
C VAL A 176 -12.54 -6.42 0.37
N ASP A 177 -12.61 -5.76 1.52
CA ASP A 177 -11.75 -6.04 2.68
C ASP A 177 -12.43 -6.95 3.72
N VAL A 178 -13.75 -7.15 3.59
CA VAL A 178 -14.51 -8.06 4.46
C VAL A 178 -13.99 -9.48 4.30
N GLY A 179 -13.71 -10.13 5.42
CA GLY A 179 -13.26 -11.51 5.46
C GLY A 179 -11.81 -11.75 4.98
N LYS A 180 -11.01 -10.69 4.78
CA LYS A 180 -9.58 -10.83 4.44
C LYS A 180 -8.66 -10.85 5.66
N ALA A 181 -9.04 -10.17 6.71
CA ALA A 181 -8.23 -10.02 7.91
C ALA A 181 -9.04 -10.30 9.17
N THR A 182 -8.35 -10.64 10.24
CA THR A 182 -8.92 -10.82 11.58
C THR A 182 -8.25 -9.84 12.54
N GLY A 183 -8.98 -9.47 13.60
CA GLY A 183 -8.47 -8.60 14.65
C GLY A 183 -9.07 -7.21 14.63
N GLY A 184 -8.94 -6.49 15.74
CA GLY A 184 -9.56 -5.18 15.92
C GLY A 184 -11.07 -5.21 15.68
N CYS A 185 -11.57 -4.20 14.97
CA CYS A 185 -12.98 -4.07 14.59
C CYS A 185 -13.31 -4.69 13.23
N THR A 186 -12.39 -5.41 12.57
CA THR A 186 -12.66 -6.10 11.30
C THR A 186 -13.67 -7.22 11.50
N PRO A 187 -14.66 -7.37 10.57
CA PRO A 187 -15.57 -8.51 10.60
C PRO A 187 -14.80 -9.84 10.53
N ILE A 188 -15.12 -10.76 11.42
CA ILE A 188 -14.42 -12.05 11.52
C ILE A 188 -14.80 -12.94 10.32
N PRO A 189 -13.82 -13.42 9.53
CA PRO A 189 -14.11 -14.25 8.35
C PRO A 189 -14.88 -15.52 8.69
N VAL A 190 -15.78 -15.91 7.80
CA VAL A 190 -16.38 -17.25 7.77
C VAL A 190 -15.86 -17.97 6.54
N ASN A 191 -15.35 -19.21 6.71
CA ASN A 191 -14.91 -20.03 5.59
C ASN A 191 -16.10 -20.39 4.71
N LYS A 192 -15.88 -20.38 3.39
CA LYS A 192 -16.90 -20.68 2.41
C LYS A 192 -16.35 -21.48 1.25
N SER A 193 -17.23 -22.19 0.60
CA SER A 193 -16.99 -22.80 -0.72
C SER A 193 -18.15 -22.46 -1.65
N MET A 194 -17.95 -22.73 -2.94
CA MET A 194 -18.98 -22.59 -3.96
C MET A 194 -19.33 -23.96 -4.53
N ASP A 195 -20.62 -24.25 -4.62
CA ASP A 195 -21.15 -25.45 -5.28
C ASP A 195 -22.17 -25.01 -6.32
N GLY A 196 -21.70 -24.88 -7.56
CA GLY A 196 -22.53 -24.35 -8.65
C GLY A 196 -23.00 -22.90 -8.35
N LYS A 197 -24.31 -22.76 -8.17
CA LYS A 197 -24.96 -21.49 -7.85
C LYS A 197 -25.25 -21.31 -6.35
N MET A 198 -24.65 -22.15 -5.52
CA MET A 198 -24.84 -22.11 -4.07
C MET A 198 -23.53 -21.67 -3.38
N LEU A 199 -23.65 -20.77 -2.44
CA LEU A 199 -22.65 -20.53 -1.41
C LEU A 199 -22.82 -21.58 -0.31
N VAL A 200 -21.75 -22.23 0.07
CA VAL A 200 -21.78 -23.31 1.08
C VAL A 200 -20.88 -22.93 2.24
N LEU A 201 -21.44 -22.92 3.44
CA LEU A 201 -20.75 -22.73 4.71
C LEU A 201 -20.86 -24.00 5.54
N LYS A 202 -19.74 -24.49 6.08
CA LYS A 202 -19.78 -25.65 6.96
C LYS A 202 -20.36 -25.25 8.32
N ALA A 203 -21.31 -26.04 8.83
CA ALA A 203 -21.91 -25.82 10.14
C ALA A 203 -20.84 -25.74 11.24
N LYS A 204 -19.80 -26.61 11.15
CA LYS A 204 -18.66 -26.57 12.08
C LYS A 204 -17.96 -25.20 12.11
N ASP A 205 -17.74 -24.56 10.96
CA ASP A 205 -17.07 -23.25 10.93
C ASP A 205 -17.95 -22.16 11.56
N LEU A 206 -19.28 -22.27 11.43
CA LEU A 206 -20.24 -21.42 12.11
C LEU A 206 -20.25 -21.69 13.62
N ASP A 207 -20.24 -22.97 14.04
CA ASP A 207 -20.21 -23.38 15.47
C ASP A 207 -18.95 -22.85 16.15
N ASP A 208 -17.79 -22.91 15.49
CA ASP A 208 -16.52 -22.37 15.99
C ASP A 208 -16.59 -20.84 16.25
N GLY A 209 -17.51 -20.14 15.56
CA GLY A 209 -17.80 -18.74 15.74
C GLY A 209 -18.71 -18.41 16.93
N ALA A 210 -19.38 -19.39 17.55
CA ALA A 210 -20.33 -19.16 18.65
C ALA A 210 -19.71 -18.46 19.89
N LYS A 211 -18.39 -18.50 20.03
CA LYS A 211 -17.64 -17.80 21.07
C LYS A 211 -17.73 -16.26 20.97
N TYR A 212 -18.12 -15.73 19.83
CA TYR A 212 -18.26 -14.28 19.61
C TYR A 212 -19.68 -13.75 19.89
N PHE A 213 -20.63 -14.63 20.25
CA PHE A 213 -22.06 -14.35 20.45
C PHE A 213 -22.56 -14.66 21.86
#